data_ea3c7a50fdc02c3f084a0167ec878169
#
_entry.id   ea3c7a50fdc02c3f084a0167ec878169
#
_cell.length_a   1.000
_cell.length_b   1.000
_cell.length_c   1.000
_cell.angle_alpha   90.00
_cell.angle_beta   90.00
_cell.angle_gamma   90.00
#
_symmetry.space_group_name_H-M   'P 1'
#
loop_
_entity.id
_entity.type
_entity.pdbx_description
1 polymer ?
#
loop_
_entity_poly.entity_id
_entity_poly.type
_entity_poly.pdbx_seq_one_letter_code
_entity_poly.pdbx_strand_id
1 'polypeptide(L)'
;GGAGADKVLKGVKALGVDNIVRLDFDGFTDSNGLQSMLATEISTGGYDVVYCGKSAADTGAGSTGPGLAEKLGWGSVSNATDIQFEDGLTVSYPSDGGSAVVSMNLPAVISCDKGSIKVRKSNVKGIMMAKKAQVEVKDVSPPDATVVIVSQVMPPAKPAGKKFEGGDSAKTVAQLLRDEANII
;
A
#
# COMPACT_ATOMS: atom_id res chain seq x y z
N GLY A 1 -2.64 -9.14 11.20
CA GLY A 1 -4.04 -8.85 11.56
C GLY A 1 -4.79 -10.08 12.01
N GLY A 2 -5.94 -9.93 12.71
CA GLY A 2 -6.75 -11.01 13.20
C GLY A 2 -7.49 -11.82 12.12
N ALA A 3 -8.30 -12.81 12.53
CA ALA A 3 -9.00 -13.75 11.65
C ALA A 3 -9.89 -13.09 10.56
N GLY A 4 -10.35 -11.87 10.76
CA GLY A 4 -11.09 -11.11 9.76
C GLY A 4 -10.32 -10.86 8.45
N ALA A 5 -8.99 -10.88 8.48
CA ALA A 5 -8.13 -10.73 7.31
C ALA A 5 -8.14 -11.95 6.37
N ASP A 6 -8.54 -13.12 6.82
CA ASP A 6 -8.52 -14.37 6.04
C ASP A 6 -9.33 -14.24 4.73
N LYS A 7 -10.45 -13.53 4.77
CA LYS A 7 -11.28 -13.30 3.58
C LYS A 7 -10.51 -12.53 2.49
N VAL A 8 -9.73 -11.54 2.89
CA VAL A 8 -8.92 -10.73 1.97
C VAL A 8 -7.77 -11.57 1.42
N LEU A 9 -7.06 -12.32 2.27
CA LEU A 9 -5.97 -13.22 1.86
C LEU A 9 -6.45 -14.28 0.87
N LYS A 10 -7.62 -14.89 1.11
CA LYS A 10 -8.25 -15.81 0.15
C LYS A 10 -8.62 -15.13 -1.17
N GLY A 11 -9.01 -13.85 -1.15
CA GLY A 11 -9.19 -13.06 -2.35
C GLY A 11 -7.92 -12.94 -3.19
N VAL A 12 -6.79 -12.68 -2.53
CA VAL A 12 -5.47 -12.64 -3.19
C VAL A 12 -5.07 -14.03 -3.70
N LYS A 13 -5.33 -15.10 -2.96
CA LYS A 13 -5.13 -16.48 -3.42
C LYS A 13 -5.88 -16.79 -4.72
N ALA A 14 -7.08 -16.25 -4.90
CA ALA A 14 -7.86 -16.40 -6.13
C ALA A 14 -7.19 -15.77 -7.36
N LEU A 15 -6.26 -14.85 -7.17
CA LEU A 15 -5.45 -14.23 -8.24
C LEU A 15 -4.25 -15.09 -8.65
N GLY A 16 -3.95 -16.19 -7.92
CA GLY A 16 -2.93 -17.16 -8.29
C GLY A 16 -1.64 -17.12 -7.48
N VAL A 17 -1.64 -16.50 -6.28
CA VAL A 17 -0.51 -16.63 -5.34
C VAL A 17 -0.44 -18.06 -4.79
N ASP A 18 0.76 -18.57 -4.57
CA ASP A 18 0.99 -19.95 -4.12
C ASP A 18 0.73 -20.13 -2.63
N ASN A 19 1.11 -19.21 -1.80
CA ASN A 19 0.95 -19.28 -0.35
C ASN A 19 0.30 -18.01 0.20
N ILE A 20 -0.44 -18.15 1.28
CA ILE A 20 -1.03 -17.06 2.03
C ILE A 20 -0.71 -17.23 3.50
N VAL A 21 0.01 -16.27 4.07
CA VAL A 21 0.45 -16.25 5.46
C VAL A 21 -0.21 -15.08 6.17
N ARG A 22 -0.75 -15.31 7.36
CA ARG A 22 -1.29 -14.28 8.23
C ARG A 22 -0.46 -14.22 9.51
N LEU A 23 0.14 -13.07 9.73
CA LEU A 23 0.76 -12.76 11.01
C LEU A 23 -0.36 -12.33 11.96
N ASP A 24 -0.67 -13.19 12.95
CA ASP A 24 -1.81 -13.01 13.85
C ASP A 24 -1.47 -12.03 14.96
N PHE A 25 -2.07 -10.87 14.87
CA PHE A 25 -1.96 -9.81 15.85
C PHE A 25 -3.18 -8.90 15.76
N ASP A 26 -3.90 -8.73 16.86
CA ASP A 26 -5.14 -7.95 16.93
C ASP A 26 -5.05 -6.75 17.89
N GLY A 27 -3.83 -6.30 18.16
CA GLY A 27 -3.56 -5.11 18.96
C GLY A 27 -3.21 -3.89 18.10
N PHE A 28 -3.03 -2.76 18.75
CA PHE A 28 -2.43 -1.59 18.12
C PHE A 28 -0.93 -1.82 17.91
N THR A 29 -0.44 -1.48 16.73
CA THR A 29 0.98 -1.37 16.42
C THR A 29 1.22 -0.16 15.54
N ASP A 30 2.34 0.49 15.71
CA ASP A 30 2.78 1.56 14.82
C ASP A 30 3.48 1.02 13.57
N SER A 31 3.90 1.91 12.68
CA SER A 31 4.62 1.54 11.46
C SER A 31 5.91 0.76 11.75
N ASN A 32 6.62 1.11 12.84
CA ASN A 32 7.84 0.43 13.23
C ASN A 32 7.58 -1.02 13.66
N GLY A 33 6.56 -1.25 14.46
CA GLY A 33 6.15 -2.59 14.90
C GLY A 33 5.67 -3.45 13.74
N LEU A 34 4.84 -2.89 12.84
CA LEU A 34 4.39 -3.58 11.63
C LEU A 34 5.57 -4.01 10.75
N GLN A 35 6.49 -3.12 10.47
CA GLN A 35 7.70 -3.39 9.67
C GLN A 35 8.57 -4.46 10.34
N SER A 36 8.70 -4.45 11.66
CA SER A 36 9.48 -5.45 12.41
C SER A 36 8.89 -6.85 12.29
N MET A 37 7.57 -6.99 12.47
CA MET A 37 6.89 -8.28 12.31
C MET A 37 7.04 -8.84 10.89
N LEU A 38 6.85 -7.99 9.88
CA LEU A 38 7.02 -8.38 8.47
C LEU A 38 8.48 -8.74 8.15
N ALA A 39 9.45 -7.97 8.63
CA ALA A 39 10.87 -8.26 8.40
C ALA A 39 11.28 -9.60 9.01
N THR A 40 10.79 -9.93 10.20
CA THR A 40 11.05 -11.23 10.84
C THR A 40 10.55 -12.40 9.97
N GLU A 41 9.34 -12.30 9.44
CA GLU A 41 8.78 -13.33 8.55
C GLU A 41 9.57 -13.43 7.24
N ILE A 42 9.88 -12.31 6.63
CA ILE A 42 10.56 -12.26 5.34
C ILE A 42 11.99 -12.78 5.45
N SER A 43 12.72 -12.43 6.52
CA SER A 43 14.11 -12.87 6.72
C SER A 43 14.26 -14.39 6.83
N THR A 44 13.22 -15.08 7.29
CA THR A 44 13.21 -16.54 7.43
C THR A 44 12.63 -17.26 6.23
N GLY A 45 11.93 -16.54 5.34
CA GLY A 45 11.20 -17.14 4.22
C GLY A 45 12.01 -17.38 2.95
N GLY A 46 13.28 -16.91 2.86
CA GLY A 46 14.14 -17.10 1.69
C GLY A 46 13.66 -16.34 0.45
N TYR A 47 13.11 -15.16 0.64
CA TYR A 47 12.61 -14.31 -0.46
C TYR A 47 13.73 -13.47 -1.06
N ASP A 48 13.69 -13.27 -2.37
CA ASP A 48 14.62 -12.42 -3.11
C ASP A 48 14.03 -11.02 -3.36
N VAL A 49 12.70 -10.92 -3.48
CA VAL A 49 12.01 -9.65 -3.75
C VAL A 49 10.76 -9.53 -2.90
N VAL A 50 10.56 -8.37 -2.33
CA VAL A 50 9.30 -7.99 -1.67
C VAL A 50 8.60 -6.89 -2.45
N TYR A 51 7.35 -7.14 -2.82
CA TYR A 51 6.48 -6.13 -3.40
C TYR A 51 5.47 -5.63 -2.37
N CYS A 52 5.33 -4.34 -2.29
CA CYS A 52 4.29 -3.70 -1.48
C CYS A 52 3.58 -2.59 -2.27
N GLY A 53 2.44 -2.15 -1.77
CA GLY A 53 1.77 -0.97 -2.32
C GLY A 53 2.51 0.32 -1.99
N LYS A 54 2.32 1.35 -2.79
CA LYS A 54 2.88 2.70 -2.59
C LYS A 54 2.53 3.27 -1.22
N SER A 55 1.26 3.20 -0.85
CA SER A 55 0.76 3.69 0.44
C SER A 55 -0.60 3.10 0.76
N ALA A 56 -0.97 3.07 2.03
CA ALA A 56 -2.31 2.72 2.46
C ALA A 56 -3.27 3.92 2.28
N ALA A 57 -4.52 3.64 1.93
CA ALA A 57 -5.50 4.69 1.63
C ALA A 57 -5.96 5.49 2.87
N ASP A 58 -5.82 4.92 4.05
CA ASP A 58 -6.20 5.52 5.33
C ASP A 58 -5.14 6.49 5.86
N THR A 59 -3.88 6.09 5.89
CA THR A 59 -2.79 6.90 6.46
C THR A 59 -2.00 7.68 5.41
N GLY A 60 -1.93 7.19 4.18
CA GLY A 60 -1.10 7.77 3.12
C GLY A 60 0.41 7.77 3.41
N ALA A 61 0.85 7.11 4.47
CA ALA A 61 2.20 7.24 5.00
C ALA A 61 3.31 6.75 4.06
N GLY A 62 3.05 5.73 3.24
CA GLY A 62 4.03 5.18 2.29
C GLY A 62 5.31 4.61 2.92
N SER A 63 5.33 4.43 4.23
CA SER A 63 6.53 4.07 4.99
C SER A 63 6.84 2.58 5.06
N THR A 64 5.88 1.71 4.72
CA THR A 64 6.04 0.26 4.90
C THR A 64 7.16 -0.31 4.04
N GLY A 65 7.21 0.02 2.75
CA GLY A 65 8.25 -0.47 1.84
C GLY A 65 9.65 -0.04 2.24
N PRO A 66 9.96 1.26 2.30
CA PRO A 66 11.28 1.74 2.71
C PRO A 66 11.69 1.29 4.11
N GLY A 67 10.78 1.33 5.08
CA GLY A 67 11.08 0.90 6.44
C GLY A 67 11.33 -0.61 6.57
N LEU A 68 10.65 -1.41 5.75
CA LEU A 68 10.92 -2.84 5.68
C LEU A 68 12.30 -3.13 5.07
N ALA A 69 12.67 -2.42 4.00
CA ALA A 69 13.98 -2.54 3.38
C ALA A 69 15.11 -2.20 4.36
N GLU A 70 14.96 -1.13 5.13
CA GLU A 70 15.92 -0.74 6.17
C GLU A 70 16.08 -1.85 7.23
N LYS A 71 14.98 -2.43 7.71
CA LYS A 71 15.04 -3.53 8.68
C LYS A 71 15.66 -4.81 8.14
N LEU A 72 15.54 -5.08 6.85
CA LEU A 72 16.12 -6.22 6.17
C LEU A 72 17.57 -5.97 5.72
N GLY A 73 18.03 -4.71 5.69
CA GLY A 73 19.30 -4.33 5.08
C GLY A 73 19.32 -4.51 3.55
N TRP A 74 18.14 -4.40 2.90
CA TRP A 74 17.95 -4.60 1.47
C TRP A 74 17.86 -3.27 0.71
N GLY A 75 18.24 -3.28 -0.57
CA GLY A 75 17.97 -2.14 -1.45
C GLY A 75 16.46 -1.91 -1.63
N SER A 76 16.05 -0.64 -1.83
CA SER A 76 14.64 -0.34 -2.12
C SER A 76 14.44 0.73 -3.17
N VAL A 77 13.34 0.58 -3.94
CA VAL A 77 12.81 1.62 -4.82
C VAL A 77 11.34 1.82 -4.52
N SER A 78 10.94 3.09 -4.38
CA SER A 78 9.55 3.46 -4.13
C SER A 78 8.86 3.96 -5.41
N ASN A 79 7.53 3.81 -5.45
CA ASN A 79 6.68 4.28 -6.55
C ASN A 79 7.01 3.66 -7.92
N ALA A 80 7.45 2.40 -7.94
CA ALA A 80 7.77 1.71 -9.18
C ALA A 80 6.56 1.63 -10.11
N THR A 81 6.78 1.98 -11.38
CA THR A 81 5.77 1.91 -12.45
C THR A 81 6.08 0.83 -13.47
N ASP A 82 7.34 0.39 -13.56
CA ASP A 82 7.76 -0.75 -14.38
C ASP A 82 8.92 -1.48 -13.70
N ILE A 83 8.96 -2.81 -13.87
CA ILE A 83 9.93 -3.70 -13.23
C ILE A 83 10.33 -4.77 -14.23
N GLN A 84 11.63 -4.95 -14.45
CA GLN A 84 12.20 -5.89 -15.42
C GLN A 84 13.30 -6.73 -14.78
N PHE A 85 13.39 -8.02 -15.18
CA PHE A 85 14.34 -9.02 -14.68
C PHE A 85 15.14 -9.68 -15.83
N GLU A 86 15.57 -8.94 -16.82
CA GLU A 86 16.30 -9.53 -17.95
C GLU A 86 17.77 -9.79 -17.59
N ASP A 87 18.54 -8.75 -17.29
CA ASP A 87 19.95 -8.81 -16.88
C ASP A 87 20.18 -8.26 -15.46
N GLY A 88 19.38 -8.74 -14.50
CA GLY A 88 19.30 -8.21 -13.16
C GLY A 88 17.96 -7.55 -12.91
N LEU A 89 17.84 -6.79 -11.82
CA LEU A 89 16.62 -6.08 -11.46
C LEU A 89 16.72 -4.62 -11.89
N THR A 90 15.85 -4.21 -12.82
CA THR A 90 15.72 -2.81 -13.26
C THR A 90 14.33 -2.29 -12.95
N VAL A 91 14.27 -1.12 -12.33
CA VAL A 91 13.01 -0.51 -11.85
C VAL A 91 12.89 0.90 -12.39
N SER A 92 11.76 1.23 -13.01
CA SER A 92 11.40 2.58 -13.43
C SER A 92 10.44 3.23 -12.44
N TYR A 93 10.63 4.50 -12.13
CA TYR A 93 9.75 5.26 -11.24
C TYR A 93 9.65 6.73 -11.71
N PRO A 94 8.55 7.44 -11.36
CA PRO A 94 8.40 8.85 -11.68
C PRO A 94 9.47 9.71 -10.96
N SER A 95 10.03 10.66 -11.68
CA SER A 95 10.96 11.66 -11.18
C SER A 95 10.62 13.04 -11.73
N ASP A 96 11.18 14.08 -11.16
CA ASP A 96 10.95 15.46 -11.63
C ASP A 96 11.31 15.60 -13.11
N GLY A 97 10.32 15.98 -13.91
CA GLY A 97 10.48 16.18 -15.36
C GLY A 97 10.44 14.90 -16.20
N GLY A 98 10.19 13.71 -15.60
CA GLY A 98 10.13 12.48 -16.38
C GLY A 98 10.09 11.19 -15.56
N SER A 99 10.91 10.24 -15.96
CA SER A 99 11.04 8.94 -15.33
C SER A 99 12.51 8.61 -15.11
N ALA A 100 12.84 8.07 -13.95
CA ALA A 100 14.15 7.56 -13.63
C ALA A 100 14.16 6.02 -13.73
N VAL A 101 15.30 5.45 -14.10
CA VAL A 101 15.53 4.01 -14.18
C VAL A 101 16.70 3.66 -13.29
N VAL A 102 16.50 2.68 -12.43
CA VAL A 102 17.52 2.21 -11.48
C VAL A 102 17.75 0.72 -11.69
N SER A 103 19.00 0.33 -11.81
CA SER A 103 19.45 -1.07 -11.71
C SER A 103 19.86 -1.36 -10.29
N MET A 104 19.45 -2.49 -9.74
CA MET A 104 19.72 -2.86 -8.36
C MET A 104 19.96 -4.36 -8.21
N ASN A 105 20.68 -4.71 -7.17
CA ASN A 105 20.93 -6.10 -6.81
C ASN A 105 19.79 -6.67 -5.97
N LEU A 106 19.63 -7.97 -6.02
CA LEU A 106 18.79 -8.72 -5.08
C LEU A 106 19.58 -9.03 -3.79
N PRO A 107 18.91 -9.17 -2.65
CA PRO A 107 17.45 -9.01 -2.47
C PRO A 107 17.00 -7.54 -2.41
N ALA A 108 15.72 -7.30 -2.71
CA ALA A 108 15.17 -5.95 -2.85
C ALA A 108 13.73 -5.81 -2.36
N VAL A 109 13.36 -4.61 -1.91
CA VAL A 109 11.98 -4.21 -1.59
C VAL A 109 11.51 -3.14 -2.57
N ILE A 110 10.38 -3.36 -3.22
CA ILE A 110 9.83 -2.45 -4.22
C ILE A 110 8.40 -2.06 -3.84
N SER A 111 8.17 -0.77 -3.65
CA SER A 111 6.80 -0.28 -3.53
C SER A 111 6.26 0.13 -4.91
N CYS A 112 5.09 -0.41 -5.25
CA CYS A 112 4.51 -0.28 -6.58
C CYS A 112 3.45 0.81 -6.64
N ASP A 113 3.50 1.63 -7.69
CA ASP A 113 2.44 2.55 -8.08
C ASP A 113 1.70 1.99 -9.31
N LYS A 114 0.73 2.72 -9.83
CA LYS A 114 0.03 2.37 -11.05
C LYS A 114 1.00 2.42 -12.24
N GLY A 115 1.26 1.27 -12.83
CA GLY A 115 2.15 1.13 -13.99
C GLY A 115 1.43 0.66 -15.24
N SER A 116 2.22 0.22 -16.21
CA SER A 116 1.76 -0.32 -17.50
C SER A 116 1.19 -1.75 -17.39
N ILE A 117 1.54 -2.48 -16.34
CA ILE A 117 1.17 -3.88 -16.17
C ILE A 117 -0.31 -4.03 -15.82
N LYS A 118 -1.02 -4.82 -16.62
CA LYS A 118 -2.43 -5.12 -16.36
C LYS A 118 -2.57 -6.02 -15.14
N VAL A 119 -3.40 -5.60 -14.19
CA VAL A 119 -3.72 -6.38 -13.00
C VAL A 119 -4.43 -7.68 -13.40
N ARG A 120 -3.94 -8.82 -12.90
CA ARG A 120 -4.56 -10.13 -13.08
C ARG A 120 -5.94 -10.13 -12.41
N LYS A 121 -6.93 -10.66 -13.12
CA LYS A 121 -8.28 -10.86 -12.59
C LYS A 121 -8.46 -12.30 -12.14
N SER A 122 -9.22 -12.51 -11.07
CA SER A 122 -9.61 -13.85 -10.64
C SER A 122 -10.54 -14.49 -11.66
N ASN A 123 -10.39 -15.80 -11.87
CA ASN A 123 -11.30 -16.62 -12.66
C ASN A 123 -12.08 -17.57 -11.75
N VAL A 124 -13.10 -18.25 -12.31
CA VAL A 124 -13.96 -19.16 -11.54
C VAL A 124 -13.16 -20.27 -10.85
N LYS A 125 -12.18 -20.85 -11.54
CA LYS A 125 -11.31 -21.91 -10.99
C LYS A 125 -10.48 -21.37 -9.81
N GLY A 126 -9.88 -20.19 -9.95
CA GLY A 126 -9.12 -19.54 -8.87
C GLY A 126 -9.97 -19.26 -7.64
N ILE A 127 -11.20 -18.77 -7.82
CA ILE A 127 -12.14 -18.52 -6.73
C ILE A 127 -12.51 -19.83 -6.00
N MET A 128 -12.76 -20.91 -6.75
CA MET A 128 -13.08 -22.20 -6.15
C MET A 128 -11.90 -22.78 -5.36
N MET A 129 -10.68 -22.66 -5.89
CA MET A 129 -9.46 -23.09 -5.19
C MET A 129 -9.21 -22.25 -3.94
N ALA A 130 -9.38 -20.95 -4.02
CA ALA A 130 -9.18 -20.03 -2.90
C ALA A 130 -10.15 -20.29 -1.73
N LYS A 131 -11.39 -20.70 -2.00
CA LYS A 131 -12.36 -21.07 -0.95
C LYS A 131 -11.86 -22.24 -0.09
N LYS A 132 -11.12 -23.20 -0.69
CA LYS A 132 -10.58 -24.38 -0.03
C LYS A 132 -9.19 -24.16 0.57
N ALA A 133 -8.55 -23.04 0.23
CA ALA A 133 -7.20 -22.74 0.68
C ALA A 133 -7.17 -22.49 2.20
N GLN A 134 -6.16 -23.05 2.84
CA GLN A 134 -5.85 -22.77 4.24
C GLN A 134 -4.93 -21.55 4.30
N VAL A 135 -5.15 -20.69 5.29
CA VAL A 135 -4.26 -19.59 5.62
C VAL A 135 -3.27 -20.12 6.64
N GLU A 136 -2.00 -20.00 6.36
CA GLU A 136 -0.97 -20.27 7.37
C GLU A 136 -1.01 -19.15 8.39
N VAL A 137 -1.22 -19.48 9.64
CA VAL A 137 -1.34 -18.51 10.74
C VAL A 137 -0.10 -18.60 11.61
N LYS A 138 0.57 -17.49 11.82
CA LYS A 138 1.73 -17.37 12.69
C LYS A 138 1.45 -16.33 13.76
N ASP A 139 1.55 -16.71 15.02
CA ASP A 139 1.46 -15.80 16.15
C ASP A 139 2.70 -14.91 16.18
N VAL A 140 2.50 -13.61 16.28
CA VAL A 140 3.59 -12.63 16.30
C VAL A 140 3.36 -11.61 17.43
N SER A 141 4.46 -11.07 17.93
CA SER A 141 4.45 -9.99 18.91
C SER A 141 5.27 -8.84 18.36
N PRO A 142 4.68 -7.66 18.15
CA PRO A 142 5.44 -6.48 17.76
C PRO A 142 6.33 -6.03 18.92
N PRO A 143 7.43 -5.30 18.65
CA PRO A 143 8.13 -4.56 19.67
C PRO A 143 7.21 -3.45 20.24
N ASP A 144 7.62 -2.88 21.36
CA ASP A 144 6.90 -1.75 21.97
C ASP A 144 6.71 -0.64 20.94
N ALA A 145 5.50 -0.07 20.94
CA ALA A 145 5.18 1.02 20.02
C ALA A 145 5.99 2.28 20.36
N THR A 146 6.57 2.89 19.33
CA THR A 146 7.30 4.17 19.46
C THR A 146 6.39 5.38 19.31
N VAL A 147 5.17 5.18 18.80
CA VAL A 147 4.15 6.19 18.59
C VAL A 147 2.84 5.70 19.21
N VAL A 148 2.16 6.60 19.93
CA VAL A 148 0.84 6.32 20.51
C VAL A 148 -0.21 7.26 19.96
N ILE A 149 -1.43 6.76 19.76
CA ILE A 149 -2.58 7.59 19.39
C ILE A 149 -3.09 8.29 20.65
N VAL A 150 -2.92 9.60 20.70
CA VAL A 150 -3.41 10.43 21.83
C VAL A 150 -4.92 10.62 21.75
N SER A 151 -5.42 10.93 20.55
CA SER A 151 -6.86 11.08 20.30
C SER A 151 -7.18 10.87 18.82
N GLN A 152 -8.39 10.40 18.56
CA GLN A 152 -8.94 10.28 17.21
C GLN A 152 -10.40 10.72 17.27
N VAL A 153 -10.74 11.77 16.53
CA VAL A 153 -12.09 12.34 16.51
C VAL A 153 -12.61 12.43 15.08
N MET A 154 -13.92 12.33 14.93
CA MET A 154 -14.55 12.56 13.64
C MET A 154 -14.37 14.04 13.24
N PRO A 155 -14.00 14.32 11.98
CA PRO A 155 -13.95 15.71 11.52
C PRO A 155 -15.36 16.35 11.59
N PRO A 156 -15.44 17.66 11.80
CA PRO A 156 -16.73 18.34 11.78
C PRO A 156 -17.44 18.13 10.44
N ALA A 157 -18.77 18.01 10.49
CA ALA A 157 -19.57 17.87 9.29
C ALA A 157 -19.34 19.08 8.37
N LYS A 158 -19.05 18.81 7.11
CA LYS A 158 -18.94 19.89 6.11
C LYS A 158 -20.30 20.55 5.92
N PRO A 159 -20.38 21.91 5.85
CA PRO A 159 -21.63 22.59 5.52
C PRO A 159 -22.10 22.18 4.13
N ALA A 160 -23.40 22.25 3.90
CA ALA A 160 -23.97 21.99 2.60
C ALA A 160 -23.39 22.95 1.55
N GLY A 161 -22.91 22.40 0.43
CA GLY A 161 -22.39 23.21 -0.66
C GLY A 161 -23.51 24.03 -1.33
N LYS A 162 -23.16 25.21 -1.85
CA LYS A 162 -24.05 26.00 -2.70
C LYS A 162 -24.02 25.42 -4.12
N LYS A 163 -25.18 25.23 -4.73
CA LYS A 163 -25.30 24.78 -6.14
C LYS A 163 -25.80 25.95 -6.99
N PHE A 164 -25.18 26.11 -8.15
CA PHE A 164 -25.54 27.12 -9.13
C PHE A 164 -25.82 26.46 -10.47
N GLU A 165 -26.82 26.92 -11.18
CA GLU A 165 -27.24 26.36 -12.47
C GLU A 165 -27.19 27.46 -13.54
N GLY A 166 -26.90 27.04 -14.79
CA GLY A 166 -26.85 27.92 -15.96
C GLY A 166 -25.60 28.77 -16.08
N GLY A 167 -25.33 29.20 -17.30
CA GLY A 167 -24.14 30.00 -17.63
C GLY A 167 -24.13 31.39 -16.96
N ASP A 168 -25.31 31.95 -16.67
CA ASP A 168 -25.43 33.28 -16.02
C ASP A 168 -24.88 33.27 -14.58
N SER A 169 -24.81 32.09 -13.95
CA SER A 169 -24.23 31.95 -12.61
C SER A 169 -22.70 32.00 -12.58
N ALA A 170 -22.04 31.90 -13.71
CA ALA A 170 -20.57 31.82 -13.78
C ALA A 170 -19.86 33.00 -13.10
N LYS A 171 -20.37 34.20 -13.29
CA LYS A 171 -19.83 35.43 -12.67
C LYS A 171 -19.94 35.38 -11.15
N THR A 172 -21.09 34.94 -10.63
CA THR A 172 -21.33 34.80 -9.19
C THR A 172 -20.44 33.72 -8.59
N VAL A 173 -20.30 32.57 -9.27
CA VAL A 173 -19.40 31.50 -8.83
C VAL A 173 -17.94 31.95 -8.80
N ALA A 174 -17.46 32.65 -9.82
CA ALA A 174 -16.10 33.19 -9.84
C ALA A 174 -15.85 34.18 -8.70
N GLN A 175 -16.86 35.00 -8.39
CA GLN A 175 -16.77 35.94 -7.27
C GLN A 175 -16.71 35.25 -5.92
N LEU A 176 -17.53 34.20 -5.71
CA LEU A 176 -17.51 33.39 -4.47
C LEU A 176 -16.20 32.60 -4.33
N LEU A 177 -15.64 32.09 -5.41
CA LEU A 177 -14.33 31.42 -5.40
C LEU A 177 -13.21 32.36 -4.98
N ARG A 178 -13.31 33.65 -5.35
CA ARG A 178 -12.35 34.69 -4.96
C ARG A 178 -12.58 35.13 -3.51
N ASP A 179 -13.81 35.51 -3.17
CA ASP A 179 -14.10 36.25 -1.92
C ASP A 179 -14.32 35.30 -0.72
N GLU A 180 -14.96 34.14 -0.92
CA GLU A 180 -15.23 33.18 0.16
C GLU A 180 -14.18 32.03 0.21
N ALA A 181 -13.82 31.47 -0.94
CA ALA A 181 -12.94 30.31 -0.99
C ALA A 181 -11.45 30.67 -1.13
N ASN A 182 -11.13 31.88 -1.54
CA ASN A 182 -9.77 32.41 -1.72
C ASN A 182 -8.87 31.51 -2.60
N ILE A 183 -9.46 30.97 -3.69
CA ILE A 183 -8.79 30.01 -4.58
C ILE A 183 -8.28 30.68 -5.87
N ILE A 184 -8.91 31.79 -6.30
CA ILE A 184 -8.55 32.55 -7.51
C ILE A 184 -8.43 34.05 -7.23
#